data_5f47773c0734fc53ae5ad5431f0bb624
#
_entry.id   5f47773c0734fc53ae5ad5431f0bb624
#
_cell.length_a   1.000
_cell.length_b   1.000
_cell.length_c   1.000
_cell.angle_alpha   90.00
_cell.angle_beta   90.00
_cell.angle_gamma   90.00
#
_symmetry.space_group_name_H-M   'P 1'
#
loop_
_entity.id
_entity.type
_entity.pdbx_description
1 polymer ?
#
loop_
_entity_poly.entity_id
_entity_poly.type
_entity_poly.pdbx_seq_one_letter_code
_entity_poly.pdbx_strand_id
1 'polypeptide(L)'
;MRRLACYASSSRSELHSGRSRASRRDHGLIFYDKIPEGDANPEEVIWASRDAATRLHRLVDRFAGITYLVVDDADEASLAVGAIEELDGLSLATLLDAVAVDPKAARDLTVIAALGVLAPPSFEPRVFDEFSRLLADEEPAIRARTISAIACPSWPEFVPLLEAMASDDPHDEVRSRASVALAAFLQHLSGAT
;
A
#
# COMPACT_ATOMS: atom_id res chain seq x y z
N MET A 1 -15.54 4.76 -2.29
CA MET A 1 -14.17 4.99 -2.87
C MET A 1 -13.19 4.81 -1.73
N ARG A 2 -12.21 3.94 -1.87
CA ARG A 2 -11.29 3.59 -0.76
C ARG A 2 -10.11 4.53 -0.77
N ARG A 3 -9.80 5.18 0.34
CA ARG A 3 -8.55 5.92 0.54
C ARG A 3 -7.66 5.17 1.51
N LEU A 4 -6.39 5.10 1.18
CA LEU A 4 -5.39 4.36 1.93
C LEU A 4 -4.50 5.32 2.71
N ALA A 5 -4.34 5.06 4.00
CA ALA A 5 -3.30 5.65 4.81
C ALA A 5 -2.42 4.54 5.34
N CYS A 6 -1.12 4.62 5.17
CA CYS A 6 -0.19 3.56 5.54
C CYS A 6 0.57 3.87 6.81
N TYR A 7 0.85 2.80 7.55
CA TYR A 7 1.72 2.81 8.70
C TYR A 7 2.79 1.73 8.52
N ALA A 8 4.05 2.13 8.41
CA ALA A 8 5.17 1.21 8.43
C ALA A 8 5.71 1.12 9.86
N SER A 9 5.42 0.01 10.56
CA SER A 9 5.99 -0.23 11.88
C SER A 9 7.22 -1.11 11.77
N SER A 10 8.38 -0.57 12.12
CA SER A 10 9.63 -1.31 12.26
C SER A 10 9.75 -2.06 13.60
N SER A 11 8.80 -1.94 14.51
CA SER A 11 8.87 -2.58 15.84
C SER A 11 7.63 -3.41 16.14
N ARG A 12 7.89 -4.72 16.32
CA ARG A 12 6.90 -5.76 16.65
C ARG A 12 6.21 -5.63 18.01
N SER A 13 6.60 -4.69 18.88
CA SER A 13 6.28 -4.78 20.31
C SER A 13 5.33 -3.73 20.87
N GLU A 14 5.04 -2.62 20.17
CA GLU A 14 4.35 -1.49 20.82
C GLU A 14 2.86 -1.35 20.52
N LEU A 15 2.32 -2.02 19.52
CA LEU A 15 0.91 -1.90 19.12
C LEU A 15 -0.07 -2.70 20.01
N HIS A 16 0.42 -3.43 21.01
CA HIS A 16 -0.43 -4.09 22.03
C HIS A 16 -0.69 -3.21 23.26
N SER A 17 -0.09 -2.04 23.37
CA SER A 17 -0.27 -1.15 24.52
C SER A 17 -1.52 -0.30 24.39
N GLY A 18 -2.18 -0.06 25.54
CA GLY A 18 -3.50 0.54 25.68
C GLY A 18 -3.78 1.90 25.03
N ARG A 19 -2.81 2.59 24.42
CA ARG A 19 -2.99 3.85 23.69
C ARG A 19 -3.94 3.69 22.48
N SER A 20 -3.78 2.60 21.72
CA SER A 20 -4.62 2.29 20.56
C SER A 20 -6.14 2.13 20.89
N ARG A 21 -6.50 1.85 22.16
CA ARG A 21 -7.90 1.74 22.60
C ARG A 21 -8.55 3.07 22.97
N ALA A 22 -7.78 4.00 23.53
CA ALA A 22 -8.30 5.30 23.98
C ALA A 22 -8.69 6.17 22.78
N SER A 23 -7.78 6.32 21.82
CA SER A 23 -7.92 7.13 20.63
C SER A 23 -9.17 6.79 19.79
N ARG A 24 -9.44 5.51 19.61
CA ARG A 24 -10.58 5.05 18.79
C ARG A 24 -11.94 5.37 19.42
N ARG A 25 -12.01 5.52 20.74
CA ARG A 25 -13.23 5.93 21.45
C ARG A 25 -13.54 7.41 21.23
N ASP A 26 -12.51 8.23 21.07
CA ASP A 26 -12.68 9.67 20.86
C ASP A 26 -13.26 9.96 19.47
N HIS A 27 -13.04 9.07 18.49
CA HIS A 27 -13.63 9.16 17.14
C HIS A 27 -14.97 8.44 16.99
N GLY A 28 -15.55 7.90 18.07
CA GLY A 28 -16.85 7.24 18.05
C GLY A 28 -16.86 5.87 17.33
N LEU A 29 -15.68 5.31 17.04
CA LEU A 29 -15.54 4.00 16.42
C LEU A 29 -15.60 2.88 17.45
N ILE A 30 -16.37 1.84 17.16
CA ILE A 30 -16.50 0.62 17.96
C ILE A 30 -15.91 -0.56 17.19
N PHE A 31 -15.37 -1.53 17.91
CA PHE A 31 -14.91 -2.79 17.31
C PHE A 31 -16.08 -3.46 16.58
N TYR A 32 -15.87 -3.84 15.33
CA TYR A 32 -16.90 -4.46 14.50
C TYR A 32 -16.55 -5.93 14.23
N ASP A 33 -15.35 -6.21 13.70
CA ASP A 33 -14.94 -7.56 13.32
C ASP A 33 -13.41 -7.73 13.31
N LYS A 34 -12.98 -9.00 13.32
CA LYS A 34 -11.57 -9.38 13.07
C LYS A 34 -11.53 -10.58 12.14
N ILE A 35 -10.90 -10.38 10.99
CA ILE A 35 -10.62 -11.42 9.98
C ILE A 35 -9.19 -11.91 10.21
N PRO A 36 -8.98 -13.20 10.54
CA PRO A 36 -7.64 -13.74 10.73
C PRO A 36 -6.88 -13.79 9.41
N GLU A 37 -5.56 -13.80 9.50
CA GLU A 37 -4.69 -14.02 8.35
C GLU A 37 -5.02 -15.35 7.66
N GLY A 38 -5.13 -15.31 6.33
CA GLY A 38 -5.32 -16.47 5.47
C GLY A 38 -4.24 -16.55 4.40
N ASP A 39 -4.27 -17.62 3.58
CA ASP A 39 -3.26 -17.86 2.54
C ASP A 39 -3.13 -16.70 1.52
N ALA A 40 -4.21 -15.98 1.27
CA ALA A 40 -4.25 -14.89 0.29
C ALA A 40 -4.64 -13.53 0.89
N ASN A 41 -4.94 -13.46 2.18
CA ASN A 41 -5.45 -12.25 2.81
C ASN A 41 -4.64 -11.89 4.06
N PRO A 42 -4.30 -10.60 4.26
CA PRO A 42 -3.69 -10.12 5.50
C PRO A 42 -4.65 -10.24 6.68
N GLU A 43 -4.12 -10.25 7.91
CA GLU A 43 -4.95 -10.07 9.11
C GLU A 43 -5.62 -8.71 9.03
N GLU A 44 -6.94 -8.68 9.29
CA GLU A 44 -7.72 -7.46 9.24
C GLU A 44 -8.50 -7.26 10.55
N VAL A 45 -8.47 -6.04 11.06
CA VAL A 45 -9.30 -5.62 12.20
C VAL A 45 -10.14 -4.43 11.76
N ILE A 46 -11.46 -4.53 11.97
CA ILE A 46 -12.43 -3.56 11.50
C ILE A 46 -13.07 -2.85 12.70
N TRP A 47 -13.15 -1.54 12.62
CA TRP A 47 -13.96 -0.71 13.49
C TRP A 47 -14.98 0.03 12.64
N ALA A 48 -16.15 0.32 13.21
CA ALA A 48 -17.20 1.04 12.52
C ALA A 48 -17.79 2.14 13.42
N SER A 49 -18.32 3.19 12.80
CA SER A 49 -19.21 4.14 13.46
C SER A 49 -20.52 3.45 13.86
N ARG A 50 -21.29 4.06 14.79
CA ARG A 50 -22.55 3.48 15.28
C ARG A 50 -23.60 3.26 14.19
N ASP A 51 -23.61 4.10 13.18
CA ASP A 51 -24.48 4.02 12.02
C ASP A 51 -23.91 3.15 10.89
N ALA A 52 -22.71 2.59 11.09
CA ALA A 52 -21.95 1.81 10.12
C ALA A 52 -21.63 2.55 8.78
N ALA A 53 -21.80 3.87 8.75
CA ALA A 53 -21.49 4.67 7.58
C ALA A 53 -19.97 4.78 7.35
N THR A 54 -19.19 4.79 8.42
CA THR A 54 -17.72 4.85 8.38
C THR A 54 -17.12 3.56 8.91
N ARG A 55 -16.15 3.01 8.19
CA ARG A 55 -15.35 1.87 8.64
C ARG A 55 -13.87 2.19 8.55
N LEU A 56 -13.15 1.80 9.61
CA LEU A 56 -11.69 1.83 9.65
C LEU A 56 -11.19 0.39 9.68
N HIS A 57 -10.38 0.05 8.71
CA HIS A 57 -9.76 -1.26 8.55
C HIS A 57 -8.26 -1.12 8.85
N ARG A 58 -7.74 -1.93 9.75
CA ARG A 58 -6.32 -2.10 9.96
C ARG A 58 -5.89 -3.44 9.40
N LEU A 59 -5.03 -3.42 8.40
CA LEU A 59 -4.50 -4.60 7.75
C LEU A 59 -3.04 -4.79 8.13
N VAL A 60 -2.70 -6.02 8.52
CA VAL A 60 -1.31 -6.44 8.81
C VAL A 60 -0.88 -7.37 7.70
N ASP A 61 -0.16 -6.82 6.74
CA ASP A 61 0.39 -7.58 5.63
C ASP A 61 1.82 -8.03 5.97
N ARG A 62 1.95 -9.28 6.39
CA ARG A 62 3.24 -9.86 6.78
C ARG A 62 4.13 -10.18 5.60
N PHE A 63 3.55 -10.43 4.43
CA PHE A 63 4.29 -10.65 3.21
C PHE A 63 4.92 -9.34 2.73
N ALA A 64 4.17 -8.26 2.79
CA ALA A 64 4.68 -6.94 2.49
C ALA A 64 5.55 -6.36 3.63
N GLY A 65 5.41 -6.86 4.86
CA GLY A 65 6.10 -6.35 6.04
C GLY A 65 5.52 -5.02 6.54
N ILE A 66 4.29 -4.69 6.18
CA ILE A 66 3.66 -3.41 6.51
C ILE A 66 2.32 -3.60 7.24
N THR A 67 1.96 -2.60 8.01
CA THR A 67 0.59 -2.43 8.53
C THR A 67 0.01 -1.16 7.92
N TYR A 68 -1.21 -1.23 7.43
CA TYR A 68 -1.84 -0.07 6.83
C TYR A 68 -3.31 0.07 7.25
N LEU A 69 -3.82 1.28 7.10
CA LEU A 69 -5.20 1.63 7.39
C LEU A 69 -5.95 1.91 6.09
N VAL A 70 -7.16 1.42 6.03
CA VAL A 70 -8.12 1.73 4.96
C VAL A 70 -9.34 2.34 5.62
N VAL A 71 -9.79 3.49 5.12
CA VAL A 71 -11.02 4.12 5.55
C VAL A 71 -12.04 3.98 4.43
N ASP A 72 -13.20 3.42 4.77
CA ASP A 72 -14.36 3.27 3.90
C ASP A 72 -15.39 4.29 4.35
N ASP A 73 -15.45 5.47 3.70
CA ASP A 73 -16.45 6.49 3.95
C ASP A 73 -16.50 7.56 2.87
N ALA A 74 -17.61 8.31 2.87
CA ALA A 74 -17.82 9.48 2.03
C ALA A 74 -17.19 10.78 2.59
N ASP A 75 -16.99 10.88 3.93
CA ASP A 75 -16.50 12.09 4.64
C ASP A 75 -15.10 11.90 5.27
N GLU A 76 -14.27 11.15 4.62
CA GLU A 76 -13.04 10.49 5.03
C GLU A 76 -11.93 11.36 5.65
N ALA A 77 -11.88 12.66 5.34
CA ALA A 77 -10.64 13.42 5.54
C ALA A 77 -10.27 13.59 7.02
N SER A 78 -11.23 13.79 7.93
CA SER A 78 -10.95 14.09 9.34
C SER A 78 -10.58 12.87 10.17
N LEU A 79 -11.24 11.73 9.91
CA LEU A 79 -10.97 10.46 10.62
C LEU A 79 -9.62 9.86 10.20
N ALA A 80 -9.33 9.91 8.90
CA ALA A 80 -8.06 9.41 8.37
C ALA A 80 -6.87 10.21 8.90
N VAL A 81 -6.96 11.53 8.94
CA VAL A 81 -5.89 12.41 9.47
C VAL A 81 -5.64 12.14 10.95
N GLY A 82 -6.69 12.13 11.77
CA GLY A 82 -6.54 11.86 13.20
C GLY A 82 -5.97 10.47 13.50
N ALA A 83 -6.43 9.44 12.78
CA ALA A 83 -5.91 8.08 12.95
C ALA A 83 -4.45 7.93 12.51
N ILE A 84 -4.02 8.65 11.47
CA ILE A 84 -2.63 8.67 11.00
C ILE A 84 -1.73 9.36 12.01
N GLU A 85 -2.13 10.55 12.49
CA GLU A 85 -1.36 11.34 13.46
C GLU A 85 -1.15 10.59 14.78
N GLU A 86 -2.19 9.89 15.27
CA GLU A 86 -2.10 9.15 16.52
C GLU A 86 -1.30 7.84 16.44
N LEU A 87 -1.15 7.28 15.24
CA LEU A 87 -0.42 6.04 15.01
C LEU A 87 1.02 6.28 14.52
N ASP A 88 1.51 7.53 14.53
CA ASP A 88 2.78 7.90 13.89
C ASP A 88 2.86 7.41 12.43
N GLY A 89 1.72 7.43 11.74
CA GLY A 89 1.59 6.91 10.39
C GLY A 89 2.29 7.77 9.35
N LEU A 90 2.80 7.14 8.31
CA LEU A 90 3.37 7.83 7.15
C LEU A 90 2.29 8.12 6.12
N SER A 91 2.15 9.37 5.73
CA SER A 91 1.37 9.74 4.55
C SER A 91 2.20 9.51 3.28
N LEU A 92 1.52 9.41 2.12
CA LEU A 92 2.22 9.35 0.83
C LEU A 92 3.18 10.53 0.64
N ALA A 93 2.75 11.74 1.00
CA ALA A 93 3.57 12.94 0.87
C ALA A 93 4.85 12.85 1.71
N THR A 94 4.71 12.46 2.99
CA THR A 94 5.84 12.28 3.90
C THR A 94 6.81 11.22 3.39
N LEU A 95 6.28 10.12 2.84
CA LEU A 95 7.10 9.02 2.30
C LEU A 95 7.87 9.47 1.06
N LEU A 96 7.21 10.15 0.12
CA LEU A 96 7.85 10.69 -1.08
C LEU A 96 8.91 11.75 -0.75
N ASP A 97 8.67 12.59 0.24
CA ASP A 97 9.65 13.59 0.66
C ASP A 97 10.87 12.93 1.33
N ALA A 98 10.67 11.88 2.13
CA ALA A 98 11.76 11.11 2.72
C ALA A 98 12.60 10.39 1.65
N VAL A 99 11.98 9.79 0.65
CA VAL A 99 12.66 9.13 -0.47
C VAL A 99 13.42 10.15 -1.34
N ALA A 100 12.89 11.35 -1.54
CA ALA A 100 13.57 12.41 -2.26
C ALA A 100 14.85 12.90 -1.53
N VAL A 101 14.86 12.87 -0.20
CA VAL A 101 16.03 13.23 0.62
C VAL A 101 17.06 12.10 0.65
N ASP A 102 16.60 10.85 0.77
CA ASP A 102 17.46 9.67 0.74
C ASP A 102 16.93 8.63 -0.28
N PRO A 103 17.38 8.70 -1.53
CA PRO A 103 16.96 7.75 -2.57
C PRO A 103 17.34 6.28 -2.28
N LYS A 104 18.29 6.03 -1.36
CA LYS A 104 18.60 4.66 -0.95
C LYS A 104 17.52 4.06 -0.07
N ALA A 105 16.83 4.88 0.72
CA ALA A 105 15.70 4.43 1.52
C ALA A 105 14.56 3.86 0.66
N ALA A 106 14.40 4.34 -0.58
CA ALA A 106 13.40 3.79 -1.51
C ALA A 106 13.67 2.33 -1.92
N ARG A 107 14.91 1.84 -1.77
CA ARG A 107 15.28 0.45 -2.07
C ARG A 107 14.91 -0.53 -0.94
N ASP A 108 14.42 -0.05 0.19
CA ASP A 108 13.84 -0.92 1.22
C ASP A 108 12.54 -1.54 0.70
N LEU A 109 12.46 -2.87 0.78
CA LEU A 109 11.31 -3.62 0.26
C LEU A 109 9.99 -3.25 0.95
N THR A 110 10.06 -2.78 2.19
CA THR A 110 8.91 -2.29 2.97
C THR A 110 8.46 -0.92 2.46
N VAL A 111 9.42 -0.04 2.15
CA VAL A 111 9.15 1.28 1.56
C VAL A 111 8.50 1.14 0.19
N ILE A 112 9.01 0.23 -0.66
CA ILE A 112 8.41 -0.07 -1.97
C ILE A 112 6.96 -0.53 -1.82
N ALA A 113 6.70 -1.44 -0.86
CA ALA A 113 5.34 -1.90 -0.60
C ALA A 113 4.44 -0.76 -0.10
N ALA A 114 4.95 0.07 0.81
CA ALA A 114 4.21 1.22 1.35
C ALA A 114 3.85 2.22 0.24
N LEU A 115 4.77 2.51 -0.69
CA LEU A 115 4.49 3.34 -1.85
C LEU A 115 3.33 2.77 -2.69
N GLY A 116 3.32 1.45 -2.93
CA GLY A 116 2.23 0.80 -3.67
C GLY A 116 0.88 0.95 -2.98
N VAL A 117 0.83 0.66 -1.68
CA VAL A 117 -0.41 0.72 -0.90
C VAL A 117 -0.93 2.16 -0.74
N LEU A 118 -0.01 3.15 -0.62
CA LEU A 118 -0.36 4.56 -0.49
C LEU A 118 -0.66 5.26 -1.82
N ALA A 119 -0.27 4.66 -2.94
CA ALA A 119 -0.53 5.23 -4.25
C ALA A 119 -2.05 5.41 -4.46
N PRO A 120 -2.50 6.60 -4.88
CA PRO A 120 -3.92 6.84 -5.12
C PRO A 120 -4.42 6.07 -6.35
N PRO A 121 -5.74 5.84 -6.49
CA PRO A 121 -6.30 5.25 -7.71
C PRO A 121 -6.10 6.14 -8.95
N SER A 122 -6.03 7.47 -8.76
CA SER A 122 -5.69 8.42 -9.83
C SER A 122 -4.20 8.51 -10.04
N PHE A 123 -3.77 8.67 -11.29
CA PHE A 123 -2.36 8.80 -11.63
C PHE A 123 -1.67 9.93 -10.83
N GLU A 124 -0.53 9.59 -10.21
CA GLU A 124 0.32 10.50 -9.43
C GLU A 124 1.75 10.48 -9.99
N PRO A 125 2.18 11.54 -10.67
CA PRO A 125 3.48 11.56 -11.37
C PRO A 125 4.68 11.23 -10.47
N ARG A 126 4.73 11.77 -9.25
CA ARG A 126 5.86 11.54 -8.33
C ARG A 126 6.01 10.06 -7.96
N VAL A 127 4.90 9.37 -7.77
CA VAL A 127 4.88 7.93 -7.48
C VAL A 127 5.29 7.13 -8.71
N PHE A 128 4.79 7.51 -9.89
CA PHE A 128 5.14 6.86 -11.15
C PHE A 128 6.63 7.00 -11.46
N ASP A 129 7.20 8.19 -11.29
CA ASP A 129 8.62 8.45 -11.52
C ASP A 129 9.48 7.59 -10.58
N GLU A 130 9.11 7.49 -9.30
CA GLU A 130 9.82 6.67 -8.33
C GLU A 130 9.73 5.17 -8.66
N PHE A 131 8.56 4.66 -9.01
CA PHE A 131 8.42 3.28 -9.46
C PHE A 131 9.18 3.01 -10.76
N SER A 132 9.17 3.93 -11.71
CA SER A 132 9.93 3.79 -12.96
C SER A 132 11.43 3.66 -12.68
N ARG A 133 11.95 4.45 -11.74
CA ARG A 133 13.33 4.37 -11.28
C ARG A 133 13.65 3.01 -10.62
N LEU A 134 12.75 2.52 -9.74
CA LEU A 134 12.91 1.24 -9.04
C LEU A 134 12.77 0.04 -9.98
N LEU A 135 11.95 0.12 -11.02
CA LEU A 135 11.85 -0.90 -12.07
C LEU A 135 13.12 -1.00 -12.91
N ALA A 136 13.92 0.06 -12.97
CA ALA A 136 15.23 0.08 -13.63
C ALA A 136 16.42 -0.19 -12.67
N ASP A 137 16.17 -0.58 -11.42
CA ASP A 137 17.20 -0.84 -10.42
C ASP A 137 18.10 -2.03 -10.85
N GLU A 138 19.37 -1.97 -10.52
CA GLU A 138 20.35 -3.04 -10.82
C GLU A 138 19.99 -4.36 -10.12
N GLU A 139 19.39 -4.29 -8.91
CA GLU A 139 19.04 -5.44 -8.10
C GLU A 139 17.72 -6.08 -8.55
N PRO A 140 17.71 -7.36 -8.98
CA PRO A 140 16.49 -8.02 -9.43
C PRO A 140 15.42 -8.14 -8.33
N ALA A 141 15.80 -8.22 -7.07
CA ALA A 141 14.86 -8.28 -5.95
C ALA A 141 14.06 -6.96 -5.81
N ILE A 142 14.71 -5.82 -6.04
CA ILE A 142 14.06 -4.51 -6.04
C ILE A 142 13.05 -4.42 -7.19
N ARG A 143 13.48 -4.79 -8.42
CA ARG A 143 12.58 -4.78 -9.58
C ARG A 143 11.38 -5.71 -9.37
N ALA A 144 11.61 -6.94 -8.89
CA ALA A 144 10.54 -7.91 -8.61
C ALA A 144 9.55 -7.41 -7.54
N ARG A 145 10.06 -6.75 -6.49
CA ARG A 145 9.21 -6.13 -5.47
C ARG A 145 8.39 -4.98 -6.01
N THR A 146 9.00 -4.15 -6.84
CA THR A 146 8.33 -3.01 -7.47
C THR A 146 7.21 -3.47 -8.39
N ILE A 147 7.40 -4.54 -9.18
CA ILE A 147 6.32 -5.15 -9.98
C ILE A 147 5.12 -5.52 -9.10
N SER A 148 5.37 -6.07 -7.91
CA SER A 148 4.27 -6.40 -6.98
C SER A 148 3.58 -5.15 -6.42
N ALA A 149 4.34 -4.09 -6.16
CA ALA A 149 3.82 -2.85 -5.57
C ALA A 149 2.94 -2.04 -6.53
N ILE A 150 3.32 -1.96 -7.82
CA ILE A 150 2.54 -1.24 -8.85
C ILE A 150 1.19 -1.88 -9.15
N ALA A 151 0.97 -3.13 -8.72
CA ALA A 151 -0.33 -3.78 -8.83
C ALA A 151 -1.40 -3.11 -7.94
N CYS A 152 -1.01 -2.40 -6.88
CA CYS A 152 -1.96 -1.72 -5.99
C CYS A 152 -2.67 -0.54 -6.69
N PRO A 153 -1.97 0.44 -7.30
CA PRO A 153 -2.61 1.51 -8.06
C PRO A 153 -3.15 1.06 -9.42
N SER A 154 -2.56 0.03 -10.01
CA SER A 154 -2.97 -0.55 -11.30
C SER A 154 -3.12 0.47 -12.44
N TRP A 155 -2.23 1.48 -12.50
CA TRP A 155 -2.31 2.52 -13.53
C TRP A 155 -1.91 1.99 -14.90
N PRO A 156 -2.66 2.29 -15.97
CA PRO A 156 -2.36 1.83 -17.33
C PRO A 156 -0.99 2.30 -17.84
N GLU A 157 -0.44 3.37 -17.29
CA GLU A 157 0.88 3.92 -17.60
C GLU A 157 2.03 2.93 -17.31
N PHE A 158 1.80 1.94 -16.45
CA PHE A 158 2.79 0.88 -16.18
C PHE A 158 2.82 -0.22 -17.27
N VAL A 159 1.82 -0.33 -18.13
CA VAL A 159 1.74 -1.39 -19.13
C VAL A 159 2.98 -1.44 -20.02
N PRO A 160 3.46 -0.34 -20.63
CA PRO A 160 4.67 -0.37 -21.47
C PRO A 160 5.92 -0.82 -20.71
N LEU A 161 6.05 -0.46 -19.42
CA LEU A 161 7.18 -0.86 -18.59
C LEU A 161 7.12 -2.37 -18.29
N LEU A 162 5.95 -2.89 -17.98
CA LEU A 162 5.75 -4.33 -17.74
C LEU A 162 6.00 -5.15 -19.02
N GLU A 163 5.59 -4.67 -20.21
CA GLU A 163 5.88 -5.30 -21.50
C GLU A 163 7.38 -5.41 -21.74
N ALA A 164 8.11 -4.32 -21.57
CA ALA A 164 9.56 -4.31 -21.71
C ALA A 164 10.24 -5.25 -20.71
N MET A 165 9.82 -5.24 -19.44
CA MET A 165 10.39 -6.12 -18.42
C MET A 165 10.07 -7.60 -18.67
N ALA A 166 8.88 -7.91 -19.18
CA ALA A 166 8.48 -9.29 -19.48
C ALA A 166 9.30 -9.89 -20.63
N SER A 167 9.75 -9.05 -21.60
CA SER A 167 10.55 -9.51 -22.73
C SER A 167 12.05 -9.44 -22.46
N ASP A 168 12.55 -8.38 -21.84
CA ASP A 168 13.95 -7.98 -21.92
C ASP A 168 14.71 -8.01 -20.59
N ASP A 169 14.04 -8.19 -19.43
CA ASP A 169 14.75 -8.25 -18.14
C ASP A 169 15.75 -9.41 -18.14
N PRO A 170 17.00 -9.20 -17.68
CA PRO A 170 18.02 -10.25 -17.67
C PRO A 170 17.70 -11.43 -16.75
N HIS A 171 16.83 -11.26 -15.75
CA HIS A 171 16.46 -12.28 -14.77
C HIS A 171 15.12 -12.93 -15.08
N ASP A 172 15.12 -14.27 -15.21
CA ASP A 172 13.94 -15.07 -15.50
C ASP A 172 12.77 -14.86 -14.53
N GLU A 173 13.09 -14.73 -13.23
CA GLU A 173 12.06 -14.50 -12.21
C GLU A 173 11.38 -13.15 -12.40
N VAL A 174 12.14 -12.11 -12.75
CA VAL A 174 11.59 -10.77 -13.00
C VAL A 174 10.71 -10.79 -14.25
N ARG A 175 11.18 -11.42 -15.35
CA ARG A 175 10.38 -11.61 -16.58
C ARG A 175 9.06 -12.32 -16.29
N SER A 176 9.13 -13.42 -15.53
CA SER A 176 7.94 -14.19 -15.16
C SER A 176 6.94 -13.35 -14.35
N ARG A 177 7.43 -12.60 -13.35
CA ARG A 177 6.59 -11.71 -12.54
C ARG A 177 5.97 -10.59 -13.37
N ALA A 178 6.75 -9.97 -14.25
CA ALA A 178 6.26 -8.92 -15.15
C ALA A 178 5.18 -9.46 -16.09
N SER A 179 5.35 -10.67 -16.64
CA SER A 179 4.36 -11.31 -17.50
C SER A 179 3.04 -11.58 -16.77
N VAL A 180 3.11 -12.07 -15.53
CA VAL A 180 1.90 -12.31 -14.69
C VAL A 180 1.22 -10.98 -14.34
N ALA A 181 1.98 -9.96 -13.94
CA ALA A 181 1.44 -8.65 -13.64
C ALA A 181 0.80 -8.02 -14.88
N LEU A 182 1.46 -8.06 -16.02
CA LEU A 182 0.94 -7.53 -17.30
C LEU A 182 -0.40 -8.17 -17.66
N ALA A 183 -0.51 -9.50 -17.55
CA ALA A 183 -1.76 -10.20 -17.83
C ALA A 183 -2.89 -9.74 -16.91
N ALA A 184 -2.62 -9.55 -15.61
CA ALA A 184 -3.59 -9.05 -14.64
C ALA A 184 -4.01 -7.60 -14.95
N PHE A 185 -3.05 -6.72 -15.30
CA PHE A 185 -3.34 -5.33 -15.70
C PHE A 185 -4.26 -5.27 -16.93
N LEU A 186 -3.93 -6.02 -17.98
CA LEU A 186 -4.73 -6.05 -19.22
C LEU A 186 -6.15 -6.58 -18.96
N GLN A 187 -6.28 -7.60 -18.11
CA GLN A 187 -7.59 -8.12 -17.70
C GLN A 187 -8.41 -7.09 -16.93
N HIS A 188 -7.78 -6.39 -15.98
CA HIS A 188 -8.43 -5.34 -15.20
C HIS A 188 -8.92 -4.18 -16.09
N LEU A 189 -8.08 -3.71 -17.01
CA LEU A 189 -8.41 -2.63 -17.94
C LEU A 189 -9.53 -3.02 -18.91
N SER A 190 -9.56 -4.30 -19.33
CA SER A 190 -10.63 -4.80 -20.23
C SER A 190 -11.98 -4.97 -19.52
N GLY A 191 -11.98 -5.22 -18.20
CA GLY A 191 -13.20 -5.36 -17.40
C GLY A 191 -13.81 -4.03 -16.92
N ALA A 192 -13.07 -2.93 -17.05
CA ALA A 192 -13.50 -1.58 -16.66
C ALA A 192 -14.26 -0.81 -17.77
N THR A 193 -14.43 -1.40 -18.94
CA THR A 193 -15.22 -0.86 -20.09
C THR A 193 -16.62 -1.42 -20.08
#